data_aaeb920384ce17eca5d2a045820d8712
#
_entry.id   aaeb920384ce17eca5d2a045820d8712
#
_cell.length_a   1.000
_cell.length_b   1.000
_cell.length_c   1.000
_cell.angle_alpha   90.00
_cell.angle_beta   90.00
_cell.angle_gamma   90.00
#
_symmetry.space_group_name_H-M   'P 1'
#
loop_
_entity.id
_entity.type
_entity.pdbx_description
1 polymer ?
#
loop_
_entity_poly.entity_id
_entity_poly.type
_entity_poly.pdbx_seq_one_letter_code
_entity_poly.pdbx_strand_id
1 'polypeptide(L)'
;GEYQIESIKPYNGYGIKKIRICFYKNDLLKLLGDVNILIAKGYQVILEAKSIFDYSDNEYEYFIKVCNDIKPYAVFISDDFGMMSREKILYYYKMIERLLNSNIYIGFHLHNNKQLAMANAILLLENSQRNIIIDSSIYGMGSGAGLLNTELLIEYLNDNYNDEYEIIPILEIMDSVVNNVYIKKSWGYSLPNYLSANY
;
A
#
# COMPACT_ATOMS: atom_id res chain seq x y z
N GLY A 1 14.64 1.33 12.44
CA GLY A 1 15.94 0.69 12.33
C GLY A 1 16.57 1.05 11.00
N GLU A 2 17.77 1.54 11.02
CA GLU A 2 18.51 1.86 9.81
C GLU A 2 19.03 0.56 9.22
N TYR A 3 18.49 0.18 8.07
CA TYR A 3 19.06 -0.93 7.30
C TYR A 3 20.29 -0.44 6.57
N GLN A 4 21.37 -1.22 6.67
CA GLN A 4 22.55 -1.02 5.83
C GLN A 4 22.28 -1.71 4.50
N ILE A 5 21.84 -0.95 3.51
CA ILE A 5 21.50 -1.44 2.16
C ILE A 5 22.68 -2.18 1.52
N GLU A 6 23.89 -1.77 1.80
CA GLU A 6 25.12 -2.42 1.34
C GLU A 6 25.23 -3.86 1.82
N SER A 7 24.72 -4.18 3.02
CA SER A 7 24.77 -5.53 3.61
C SER A 7 23.81 -6.52 2.95
N ILE A 8 22.81 -6.04 2.20
CA ILE A 8 21.87 -6.88 1.47
C ILE A 8 22.62 -7.55 0.32
N LYS A 9 22.66 -8.88 0.29
CA LYS A 9 23.32 -9.64 -0.78
C LYS A 9 22.59 -9.47 -2.11
N PRO A 10 23.28 -9.60 -3.26
CA PRO A 10 22.59 -9.65 -4.56
C PRO A 10 21.54 -10.77 -4.60
N TYR A 11 20.45 -10.51 -5.32
CA TYR A 11 19.39 -11.50 -5.52
C TYR A 11 19.94 -12.68 -6.33
N ASN A 12 19.80 -13.87 -5.80
CA ASN A 12 20.37 -15.11 -6.36
C ASN A 12 19.33 -15.99 -7.08
N GLY A 13 18.14 -15.46 -7.35
CA GLY A 13 17.04 -16.20 -7.97
C GLY A 13 16.09 -16.91 -7.00
N TYR A 14 16.38 -16.95 -5.70
CA TYR A 14 15.57 -17.61 -4.68
C TYR A 14 15.13 -16.66 -3.58
N GLY A 15 13.97 -16.95 -2.97
CA GLY A 15 13.41 -16.19 -1.86
C GLY A 15 12.77 -14.87 -2.27
N ILE A 16 12.89 -13.85 -1.41
CA ILE A 16 12.24 -12.55 -1.59
C ILE A 16 12.90 -11.79 -2.74
N LYS A 17 12.13 -11.47 -3.76
CA LYS A 17 12.58 -10.69 -4.93
C LYS A 17 12.16 -9.23 -4.86
N LYS A 18 11.07 -8.92 -4.15
CA LYS A 18 10.50 -7.58 -4.07
C LYS A 18 10.81 -6.96 -2.71
N ILE A 19 11.35 -5.75 -2.71
CA ILE A 19 11.65 -4.98 -1.49
C ILE A 19 10.85 -3.70 -1.55
N ARG A 20 10.07 -3.42 -0.51
CA ARG A 20 9.32 -2.17 -0.35
C ARG A 20 10.11 -1.21 0.53
N ILE A 21 10.25 0.02 0.07
CA ILE A 21 10.81 1.13 0.81
C ILE A 21 9.71 2.15 1.07
N CYS A 22 9.38 2.33 2.35
CA CYS A 22 8.44 3.34 2.81
C CYS A 22 9.22 4.59 3.22
N PHE A 23 8.76 5.77 2.80
CA PHE A 23 9.47 7.03 3.06
C PHE A 23 8.51 8.22 3.14
N TYR A 24 8.94 9.26 3.83
CA TYR A 24 8.28 10.56 3.82
C TYR A 24 8.88 11.46 2.73
N LYS A 25 8.11 12.45 2.25
CA LYS A 25 8.50 13.31 1.12
C LYS A 25 9.91 13.91 1.21
N ASN A 26 10.33 14.27 2.41
CA ASN A 26 11.64 14.90 2.64
C ASN A 26 12.83 13.93 2.45
N ASP A 27 12.57 12.62 2.46
CA ASP A 27 13.60 11.59 2.32
C ASP A 27 13.78 11.12 0.87
N LEU A 28 12.93 11.56 -0.05
CA LEU A 28 12.90 11.07 -1.44
C LEU A 28 14.30 11.11 -2.10
N LEU A 29 14.98 12.23 -2.06
CA LEU A 29 16.30 12.36 -2.71
C LEU A 29 17.37 11.48 -2.04
N LYS A 30 17.29 11.32 -0.72
CA LYS A 30 18.21 10.47 0.05
C LYS A 30 18.06 9.01 -0.32
N LEU A 31 16.83 8.58 -0.62
CA LEU A 31 16.53 7.18 -0.99
C LEU A 31 17.01 6.78 -2.38
N LEU A 32 17.26 7.73 -3.28
CA LEU A 32 17.62 7.39 -4.66
C LEU A 32 18.87 6.51 -4.75
N GLY A 33 19.85 6.74 -3.87
CA GLY A 33 21.04 5.91 -3.76
C GLY A 33 20.70 4.47 -3.41
N ASP A 34 19.92 4.29 -2.37
CA ASP A 34 19.50 2.97 -1.85
C ASP A 34 18.67 2.19 -2.87
N VAL A 35 17.74 2.88 -3.55
CA VAL A 35 16.91 2.30 -4.61
C VAL A 35 17.79 1.78 -5.76
N ASN A 36 18.73 2.58 -6.23
CA ASN A 36 19.63 2.20 -7.32
C ASN A 36 20.51 1.01 -6.93
N ILE A 37 21.01 0.97 -5.69
CA ILE A 37 21.79 -0.17 -5.18
C ILE A 37 20.95 -1.46 -5.19
N LEU A 38 19.70 -1.41 -4.73
CA LEU A 38 18.82 -2.58 -4.72
C LEU A 38 18.47 -3.05 -6.13
N ILE A 39 18.19 -2.14 -7.05
CA ILE A 39 17.94 -2.49 -8.45
C ILE A 39 19.18 -3.11 -9.07
N ALA A 40 20.36 -2.55 -8.85
CA ALA A 40 21.64 -3.12 -9.32
C ALA A 40 21.94 -4.50 -8.73
N LYS A 41 21.46 -4.78 -7.51
CA LYS A 41 21.52 -6.10 -6.88
C LYS A 41 20.46 -7.09 -7.40
N GLY A 42 19.62 -6.72 -8.37
CA GLY A 42 18.61 -7.56 -9.02
C GLY A 42 17.26 -7.63 -8.32
N TYR A 43 17.00 -6.77 -7.34
CA TYR A 43 15.71 -6.69 -6.67
C TYR A 43 14.70 -5.84 -7.46
N GLN A 44 13.44 -6.20 -7.33
CA GLN A 44 12.32 -5.35 -7.73
C GLN A 44 11.95 -4.42 -6.58
N VAL A 45 12.13 -3.12 -6.76
CA VAL A 45 11.88 -2.13 -5.71
C VAL A 45 10.46 -1.60 -5.82
N ILE A 46 9.76 -1.54 -4.69
CA ILE A 46 8.46 -0.90 -4.51
C ILE A 46 8.70 0.37 -3.70
N LEU A 47 8.21 1.50 -4.17
CA LEU A 47 8.26 2.77 -3.46
C LEU A 47 6.90 3.08 -2.85
N GLU A 48 6.85 3.29 -1.54
CA GLU A 48 5.65 3.69 -0.82
C GLU A 48 5.82 5.08 -0.23
N ALA A 49 5.15 6.05 -0.85
CA ALA A 49 5.12 7.42 -0.36
C ALA A 49 4.11 7.53 0.78
N LYS A 50 4.62 7.77 1.99
CA LYS A 50 3.81 8.00 3.19
C LYS A 50 3.24 9.39 3.22
N SER A 51 2.08 9.53 3.90
CA SER A 51 1.41 10.81 4.11
C SER A 51 1.25 11.60 2.81
N ILE A 52 0.77 10.93 1.76
CA ILE A 52 0.61 11.53 0.44
C ILE A 52 -0.25 12.81 0.46
N PHE A 53 -1.14 12.94 1.45
CA PHE A 53 -1.96 14.12 1.66
C PHE A 53 -1.19 15.37 2.09
N ASP A 54 0.09 15.23 2.50
CA ASP A 54 0.99 16.34 2.82
C ASP A 54 1.74 16.88 1.58
N TYR A 55 1.57 16.22 0.44
CA TYR A 55 2.19 16.68 -0.81
C TYR A 55 1.31 17.76 -1.46
N SER A 56 1.92 18.85 -1.88
CA SER A 56 1.31 19.72 -2.88
C SER A 56 1.27 19.01 -4.24
N ASP A 57 0.44 19.49 -5.15
CA ASP A 57 0.35 18.92 -6.51
C ASP A 57 1.72 18.91 -7.21
N ASN A 58 2.49 19.99 -7.10
CA ASN A 58 3.83 20.09 -7.70
C ASN A 58 4.81 19.07 -7.08
N GLU A 59 4.75 18.85 -5.77
CA GLU A 59 5.60 17.85 -5.10
C GLU A 59 5.20 16.43 -5.53
N TYR A 60 3.91 16.18 -5.70
CA TYR A 60 3.43 14.88 -6.12
C TYR A 60 3.76 14.60 -7.60
N GLU A 61 3.60 15.58 -8.49
CA GLU A 61 4.05 15.48 -9.89
C GLU A 61 5.57 15.27 -9.98
N TYR A 62 6.35 15.98 -9.18
CA TYR A 62 7.79 15.77 -9.11
C TYR A 62 8.16 14.37 -8.65
N PHE A 63 7.48 13.86 -7.62
CA PHE A 63 7.66 12.49 -7.16
C PHE A 63 7.37 11.47 -8.27
N ILE A 64 6.27 11.62 -8.99
CA ILE A 64 5.92 10.74 -10.11
C ILE A 64 6.99 10.80 -11.23
N LYS A 65 7.50 11.98 -11.53
CA LYS A 65 8.60 12.15 -12.49
C LYS A 65 9.85 11.39 -12.05
N VAL A 66 10.24 11.52 -10.79
CA VAL A 66 11.36 10.77 -10.21
C VAL A 66 11.13 9.25 -10.33
N CYS A 67 9.92 8.77 -10.07
CA CYS A 67 9.56 7.36 -10.25
C CYS A 67 9.70 6.91 -11.72
N ASN A 68 9.33 7.76 -12.69
CA ASN A 68 9.51 7.46 -14.11
C ASN A 68 10.98 7.31 -14.52
N ASP A 69 11.87 8.08 -13.90
CA ASP A 69 13.31 8.01 -14.15
C ASP A 69 13.94 6.76 -13.54
N ILE A 70 13.55 6.41 -12.31
CA ILE A 70 14.09 5.24 -11.55
C ILE A 70 13.52 3.93 -12.07
N LYS A 71 12.27 3.92 -12.55
CA LYS A 71 11.51 2.75 -13.01
C LYS A 71 11.40 1.64 -11.93
N PRO A 72 10.86 1.95 -10.74
CA PRO A 72 10.61 0.92 -9.74
C PRO A 72 9.59 -0.10 -10.27
N TYR A 73 9.46 -1.24 -9.59
CA TYR A 73 8.43 -2.23 -9.91
C TYR A 73 7.02 -1.67 -9.70
N ALA A 74 6.81 -0.98 -8.58
CA ALA A 74 5.53 -0.35 -8.25
C ALA A 74 5.74 0.93 -7.43
N VAL A 75 4.75 1.81 -7.50
CA VAL A 75 4.62 3.01 -6.66
C VAL A 75 3.32 2.91 -5.88
N PHE A 76 3.42 2.97 -4.55
CA PHE A 76 2.29 2.89 -3.64
C PHE A 76 1.89 4.25 -3.10
N ILE A 77 0.58 4.49 -3.10
CA ILE A 77 -0.08 5.59 -2.40
C ILE A 77 -0.54 5.06 -1.05
N SER A 78 -0.08 5.68 0.04
CA SER A 78 -0.44 5.27 1.39
C SER A 78 -1.40 6.27 2.03
N ASP A 79 -2.53 5.76 2.51
CA ASP A 79 -3.44 6.45 3.44
C ASP A 79 -3.14 6.01 4.88
N ASP A 80 -1.98 6.46 5.39
CA ASP A 80 -1.42 6.00 6.68
C ASP A 80 -2.35 6.19 7.89
N PHE A 81 -3.33 7.10 7.78
CA PHE A 81 -4.28 7.41 8.85
C PHE A 81 -5.72 7.06 8.50
N GLY A 82 -5.96 6.40 7.36
CA GLY A 82 -7.30 6.04 6.92
C GLY A 82 -8.25 7.24 6.84
N MET A 83 -7.73 8.41 6.41
CA MET A 83 -8.43 9.70 6.43
C MET A 83 -8.91 10.18 5.06
N MET A 84 -8.46 9.55 3.99
CA MET A 84 -8.79 9.99 2.64
C MET A 84 -10.26 9.76 2.32
N SER A 85 -10.94 10.84 1.91
CA SER A 85 -12.27 10.73 1.31
C SER A 85 -12.18 10.05 -0.07
N ARG A 86 -13.32 9.58 -0.57
CA ARG A 86 -13.44 8.98 -1.91
C ARG A 86 -12.94 9.92 -3.01
N GLU A 87 -13.28 11.20 -2.92
CA GLU A 87 -12.85 12.22 -3.88
C GLU A 87 -11.33 12.40 -3.84
N LYS A 88 -10.75 12.42 -2.64
CA LYS A 88 -9.33 12.67 -2.46
C LYS A 88 -8.48 11.51 -2.96
N ILE A 89 -8.85 10.26 -2.65
CA ILE A 89 -8.10 9.10 -3.13
C ILE A 89 -8.19 8.97 -4.66
N LEU A 90 -9.37 9.24 -5.23
CA LEU A 90 -9.56 9.22 -6.68
C LEU A 90 -8.77 10.33 -7.38
N TYR A 91 -8.64 11.50 -6.74
CA TYR A 91 -7.80 12.59 -7.23
C TYR A 91 -6.34 12.17 -7.37
N TYR A 92 -5.73 11.61 -6.32
CA TYR A 92 -4.36 11.12 -6.36
C TYR A 92 -4.18 9.98 -7.36
N TYR A 93 -5.15 9.06 -7.41
CA TYR A 93 -5.13 7.97 -8.37
C TYR A 93 -5.12 8.49 -9.81
N LYS A 94 -6.03 9.38 -10.17
CA LYS A 94 -6.10 9.93 -11.55
C LYS A 94 -4.83 10.70 -11.94
N MET A 95 -4.22 11.38 -10.99
CA MET A 95 -2.97 12.09 -11.25
C MET A 95 -1.82 11.11 -11.55
N ILE A 96 -1.62 10.10 -10.69
CA ILE A 96 -0.55 9.13 -10.91
C ILE A 96 -0.82 8.26 -12.15
N GLU A 97 -2.07 7.86 -12.39
CA GLU A 97 -2.43 7.09 -13.58
C GLU A 97 -2.08 7.81 -14.87
N ARG A 98 -2.32 9.13 -14.92
CA ARG A 98 -2.01 9.96 -16.08
C ARG A 98 -0.51 10.16 -16.30
N LEU A 99 0.27 10.30 -15.24
CA LEU A 99 1.66 10.76 -15.30
C LEU A 99 2.69 9.65 -15.16
N LEU A 100 2.34 8.52 -14.53
CA LEU A 100 3.25 7.41 -14.31
C LEU A 100 3.35 6.52 -15.55
N ASN A 101 4.56 6.13 -15.93
CA ASN A 101 4.80 5.20 -17.03
C ASN A 101 3.99 3.90 -16.85
N SER A 102 3.40 3.40 -17.94
CA SER A 102 2.48 2.25 -17.93
C SER A 102 3.12 0.92 -17.48
N ASN A 103 4.44 0.81 -17.55
CA ASN A 103 5.19 -0.37 -17.11
C ASN A 103 5.48 -0.39 -15.59
N ILE A 104 5.08 0.65 -14.84
CA ILE A 104 5.22 0.72 -13.39
C ILE A 104 3.83 0.48 -12.78
N TYR A 105 3.71 -0.48 -11.87
CA TYR A 105 2.44 -0.74 -11.18
C TYR A 105 2.07 0.39 -10.22
N ILE A 106 0.79 0.66 -10.08
CA ILE A 106 0.26 1.55 -9.04
C ILE A 106 -0.28 0.67 -7.91
N GLY A 107 0.10 0.97 -6.67
CA GLY A 107 -0.37 0.27 -5.49
C GLY A 107 -1.04 1.19 -4.48
N PHE A 108 -1.83 0.59 -3.59
CA PHE A 108 -2.54 1.28 -2.52
C PHE A 108 -2.37 0.55 -1.19
N HIS A 109 -2.07 1.33 -0.16
CA HIS A 109 -2.00 0.89 1.23
C HIS A 109 -3.04 1.69 2.03
N LEU A 110 -4.12 1.03 2.46
CA LEU A 110 -5.31 1.70 2.99
C LEU A 110 -5.53 1.33 4.46
N HIS A 111 -5.33 2.30 5.36
CA HIS A 111 -5.75 2.20 6.76
C HIS A 111 -7.25 2.45 6.91
N ASN A 112 -7.82 1.98 8.02
CA ASN A 112 -9.27 1.90 8.21
C ASN A 112 -9.82 2.78 9.35
N ASN A 113 -9.11 3.86 9.73
CA ASN A 113 -9.49 4.69 10.88
C ASN A 113 -10.87 5.33 10.75
N LYS A 114 -11.27 5.70 9.53
CA LYS A 114 -12.64 6.20 9.20
C LYS A 114 -13.55 5.14 8.58
N GLN A 115 -13.17 3.86 8.62
CA GLN A 115 -13.90 2.75 8.02
C GLN A 115 -14.12 2.90 6.50
N LEU A 116 -13.18 3.56 5.81
CA LEU A 116 -13.28 3.84 4.37
C LEU A 116 -12.40 2.92 3.51
N ALA A 117 -11.56 2.06 4.11
CA ALA A 117 -10.59 1.26 3.35
C ALA A 117 -11.27 0.41 2.26
N MET A 118 -12.35 -0.30 2.59
CA MET A 118 -13.07 -1.13 1.61
C MET A 118 -13.78 -0.28 0.54
N ALA A 119 -14.45 0.79 0.95
CA ALA A 119 -15.13 1.69 0.01
C ALA A 119 -14.15 2.36 -0.96
N ASN A 120 -12.95 2.73 -0.48
CA ASN A 120 -11.89 3.29 -1.31
C ASN A 120 -11.27 2.23 -2.22
N ALA A 121 -11.07 0.99 -1.75
CA ALA A 121 -10.59 -0.12 -2.57
C ALA A 121 -11.55 -0.43 -3.73
N ILE A 122 -12.85 -0.53 -3.46
CA ILE A 122 -13.89 -0.72 -4.49
C ILE A 122 -13.85 0.43 -5.50
N LEU A 123 -13.81 1.67 -5.03
CA LEU A 123 -13.74 2.84 -5.91
C LEU A 123 -12.54 2.80 -6.85
N LEU A 124 -11.37 2.39 -6.34
CA LEU A 124 -10.15 2.27 -7.13
C LEU A 124 -10.28 1.14 -8.16
N LEU A 125 -10.80 -0.02 -7.78
CA LEU A 125 -11.02 -1.15 -8.69
C LEU A 125 -11.96 -0.78 -9.84
N GLU A 126 -13.08 -0.10 -9.53
CA GLU A 126 -14.09 0.31 -10.51
C GLU A 126 -13.60 1.40 -11.48
N ASN A 127 -12.65 2.24 -11.07
CA ASN A 127 -12.17 3.39 -11.86
C ASN A 127 -10.80 3.17 -12.49
N SER A 128 -10.12 2.06 -12.21
CA SER A 128 -8.78 1.80 -12.75
C SER A 128 -8.82 1.43 -14.22
N GLN A 129 -7.96 2.09 -15.01
CA GLN A 129 -7.75 1.77 -16.43
C GLN A 129 -6.56 0.81 -16.63
N ARG A 130 -5.88 0.44 -15.57
CA ARG A 130 -4.70 -0.45 -15.58
C ARG A 130 -4.71 -1.34 -14.35
N ASN A 131 -3.92 -2.41 -14.40
CA ASN A 131 -3.78 -3.30 -13.24
C ASN A 131 -3.19 -2.54 -12.04
N ILE A 132 -3.85 -2.64 -10.90
CA ILE A 132 -3.42 -2.05 -9.63
C ILE A 132 -3.09 -3.13 -8.62
N ILE A 133 -2.33 -2.77 -7.59
CA ILE A 133 -2.02 -3.61 -6.44
C ILE A 133 -2.71 -3.02 -5.21
N ILE A 134 -3.46 -3.82 -4.48
CA ILE A 134 -4.11 -3.37 -3.24
C ILE A 134 -3.58 -4.21 -2.07
N ASP A 135 -3.01 -3.54 -1.07
CA ASP A 135 -2.63 -4.18 0.18
C ASP A 135 -3.86 -4.48 1.02
N SER A 136 -3.88 -5.67 1.58
CA SER A 136 -4.90 -6.07 2.56
C SER A 136 -4.26 -6.93 3.66
N SER A 137 -4.98 -7.09 4.75
CA SER A 137 -4.54 -7.93 5.87
C SER A 137 -5.70 -8.79 6.35
N ILE A 138 -5.41 -10.05 6.71
CA ILE A 138 -6.43 -10.96 7.26
C ILE A 138 -6.99 -10.33 8.55
N TYR A 139 -8.32 -10.27 8.65
CA TYR A 139 -9.05 -9.64 9.75
C TYR A 139 -8.70 -8.15 9.93
N GLY A 140 -8.20 -7.50 8.86
CA GLY A 140 -7.74 -6.10 8.92
C GLY A 140 -6.59 -5.87 9.90
N MET A 141 -5.80 -6.89 10.23
CA MET A 141 -4.70 -6.78 11.21
C MET A 141 -3.71 -5.70 10.82
N GLY A 142 -3.54 -4.69 11.70
CA GLY A 142 -2.62 -3.57 11.47
C GLY A 142 -2.61 -2.59 12.62
N SER A 143 -1.81 -1.55 12.50
CA SER A 143 -1.74 -0.46 13.48
C SER A 143 -3.02 0.38 13.50
N GLY A 144 -3.33 0.98 14.64
CA GLY A 144 -4.50 1.84 14.79
C GLY A 144 -5.81 1.09 14.58
N ALA A 145 -6.64 1.56 13.67
CA ALA A 145 -7.90 0.91 13.31
C ALA A 145 -7.72 -0.28 12.35
N GLY A 146 -6.48 -0.66 12.05
CA GLY A 146 -6.15 -1.72 11.13
C GLY A 146 -6.16 -1.27 9.67
N LEU A 147 -6.13 -2.25 8.78
CA LEU A 147 -6.02 -2.12 7.34
C LEU A 147 -7.30 -2.63 6.64
N LEU A 148 -7.31 -2.58 5.32
CA LEU A 148 -8.30 -3.26 4.50
C LEU A 148 -8.33 -4.76 4.82
N ASN A 149 -9.51 -5.29 5.04
CA ASN A 149 -9.73 -6.72 5.33
C ASN A 149 -9.57 -7.57 4.08
N THR A 150 -8.69 -8.58 4.12
CA THR A 150 -8.47 -9.48 2.99
C THR A 150 -9.71 -10.29 2.65
N GLU A 151 -10.40 -10.84 3.63
CA GLU A 151 -11.60 -11.64 3.47
C GLU A 151 -12.72 -10.87 2.72
N LEU A 152 -12.91 -9.60 3.05
CA LEU A 152 -13.91 -8.77 2.39
C LEU A 152 -13.49 -8.40 0.95
N LEU A 153 -12.20 -8.14 0.75
CA LEU A 153 -11.68 -7.80 -0.57
C LEU A 153 -11.81 -8.96 -1.54
N ILE A 154 -11.42 -10.17 -1.15
CA ILE A 154 -11.49 -11.34 -2.04
C ILE A 154 -12.93 -11.76 -2.33
N GLU A 155 -13.85 -11.63 -1.38
CA GLU A 155 -15.29 -11.83 -1.61
C GLU A 155 -15.79 -10.88 -2.71
N TYR A 156 -15.46 -9.59 -2.59
CA TYR A 156 -15.82 -8.60 -3.61
C TYR A 156 -15.20 -8.91 -4.98
N LEU A 157 -13.92 -9.34 -5.02
CA LEU A 157 -13.26 -9.72 -6.27
C LEU A 157 -13.91 -10.94 -6.92
N ASN A 158 -14.22 -11.97 -6.14
CA ASN A 158 -14.91 -13.16 -6.64
C ASN A 158 -16.28 -12.82 -7.25
N ASP A 159 -17.04 -11.95 -6.59
CA ASP A 159 -18.39 -11.60 -7.03
C ASP A 159 -18.42 -10.68 -8.27
N ASN A 160 -17.40 -9.84 -8.45
CA ASN A 160 -17.44 -8.76 -9.45
C ASN A 160 -16.42 -8.92 -10.59
N TYR A 161 -15.35 -9.72 -10.43
CA TYR A 161 -14.27 -9.85 -11.40
C TYR A 161 -14.03 -11.27 -11.90
N ASN A 162 -14.91 -12.23 -11.53
CA ASN A 162 -14.77 -13.66 -11.82
C ASN A 162 -13.44 -14.26 -11.33
N ASP A 163 -12.90 -13.71 -10.26
CA ASP A 163 -11.77 -14.30 -9.57
C ASP A 163 -12.22 -15.51 -8.75
N GLU A 164 -11.31 -16.45 -8.48
CA GLU A 164 -11.62 -17.70 -7.76
C GLU A 164 -10.72 -17.82 -6.53
N TYR A 165 -10.73 -16.79 -5.67
CA TYR A 165 -10.02 -16.86 -4.39
C TYR A 165 -10.75 -17.76 -3.40
N GLU A 166 -10.02 -18.68 -2.78
CA GLU A 166 -10.57 -19.55 -1.74
C GLU A 166 -10.65 -18.81 -0.40
N ILE A 167 -11.85 -18.58 0.11
CA ILE A 167 -12.06 -17.87 1.38
C ILE A 167 -11.84 -18.77 2.61
N ILE A 168 -12.13 -20.06 2.52
CA ILE A 168 -12.08 -20.97 3.67
C ILE A 168 -10.72 -21.00 4.37
N PRO A 169 -9.57 -21.10 3.67
CA PRO A 169 -8.27 -21.07 4.33
C PRO A 169 -8.01 -19.77 5.09
N ILE A 170 -8.58 -18.65 4.63
CA ILE A 170 -8.44 -17.34 5.30
C ILE A 170 -9.25 -17.33 6.59
N LEU A 171 -10.49 -17.84 6.57
CA LEU A 171 -11.34 -17.96 7.77
C LEU A 171 -10.73 -18.90 8.80
N GLU A 172 -10.11 -20.00 8.38
CA GLU A 172 -9.38 -20.91 9.26
C GLU A 172 -8.19 -20.23 9.95
N ILE A 173 -7.42 -19.43 9.22
CA ILE A 173 -6.32 -18.64 9.78
C ILE A 173 -6.86 -17.56 10.73
N MET A 174 -7.97 -16.91 10.39
CA MET A 174 -8.62 -15.94 11.27
C MET A 174 -8.96 -16.56 12.62
N ASP A 175 -9.60 -17.72 12.63
CA ASP A 175 -10.04 -18.39 13.85
C ASP A 175 -8.86 -18.96 14.64
N SER A 176 -7.98 -19.70 13.99
CA SER A 176 -6.92 -20.47 14.67
C SER A 176 -5.71 -19.60 15.11
N VAL A 177 -5.39 -18.54 14.37
CA VAL A 177 -4.16 -17.74 14.60
C VAL A 177 -4.49 -16.28 14.92
N VAL A 178 -5.17 -15.57 14.01
CA VAL A 178 -5.30 -14.12 14.10
C VAL A 178 -6.15 -13.69 15.28
N ASN A 179 -7.23 -14.44 15.58
CA ASN A 179 -8.08 -14.18 16.74
C ASN A 179 -7.31 -14.23 18.08
N ASN A 180 -6.36 -15.16 18.20
CA ASN A 180 -5.50 -15.24 19.38
C ASN A 180 -4.54 -14.05 19.52
N VAL A 181 -4.13 -13.43 18.41
CA VAL A 181 -3.37 -12.18 18.41
C VAL A 181 -4.28 -11.02 18.77
N TYR A 182 -5.48 -10.95 18.18
CA TYR A 182 -6.46 -9.90 18.41
C TYR A 182 -6.88 -9.78 19.87
N ILE A 183 -7.09 -10.89 20.57
CA ILE A 183 -7.42 -10.91 22.01
C ILE A 183 -6.32 -10.25 22.85
N LYS A 184 -5.06 -10.39 22.45
CA LYS A 184 -3.90 -9.85 23.19
C LYS A 184 -3.57 -8.41 22.80
N LYS A 185 -3.77 -8.06 21.53
CA LYS A 185 -3.45 -6.75 20.98
C LYS A 185 -4.47 -6.39 19.89
N SER A 186 -5.60 -5.89 20.33
CA SER A 186 -6.71 -5.54 19.44
C SER A 186 -6.38 -4.34 18.54
N TRP A 187 -6.96 -4.33 17.37
CA TRP A 187 -7.05 -3.21 16.44
C TRP A 187 -8.52 -2.99 16.10
N GLY A 188 -8.82 -1.94 15.36
CA GLY A 188 -10.18 -1.65 14.92
C GLY A 188 -10.63 -0.23 15.26
N TYR A 189 -11.86 0.08 14.91
CA TYR A 189 -12.45 1.38 15.17
C TYR A 189 -12.49 1.67 16.67
N SER A 190 -11.98 2.84 17.04
CA SER A 190 -12.00 3.33 18.41
C SER A 190 -11.91 4.86 18.42
N LEU A 191 -12.29 5.49 19.52
CA LEU A 191 -12.19 6.94 19.67
C LEU A 191 -10.76 7.47 19.42
N PRO A 192 -9.68 6.90 20.00
CA PRO A 192 -8.32 7.35 19.70
C PRO A 192 -7.97 7.24 18.20
N ASN A 193 -8.34 6.15 17.54
CA ASN A 193 -8.05 5.95 16.13
C ASN A 193 -8.85 6.89 15.23
N TYR A 194 -10.10 7.18 15.58
CA TYR A 194 -10.90 8.19 14.90
C TYR A 194 -10.30 9.59 15.06
N LEU A 195 -9.88 9.95 16.27
CA LEU A 195 -9.25 11.25 16.53
C LEU A 195 -7.95 11.41 15.76
N SER A 196 -7.10 10.39 15.71
CA SER A 196 -5.84 10.43 14.96
C SER A 196 -6.01 10.62 13.44
N ALA A 197 -7.20 10.36 12.90
CA ALA A 197 -7.54 10.59 11.50
C ALA A 197 -8.19 11.97 11.26
N ASN A 198 -8.39 12.78 12.28
CA ASN A 198 -9.08 14.07 12.16
C ASN A 198 -8.32 15.25 12.79
N TYR A 199 -7.39 14.97 13.71
CA TYR A 199 -6.64 15.92 14.52
C TYR A 199 -5.17 15.48 14.66
#